data_1145f9bc2494000892139618ac82399e
#
_entry.id   1145f9bc2494000892139618ac82399e
#
_cell.length_a   1.000
_cell.length_b   1.000
_cell.length_c   1.000
_cell.angle_alpha   90.00
_cell.angle_beta   90.00
_cell.angle_gamma   90.00
#
_symmetry.space_group_name_H-M   'P 1'
#
loop_
_entity.id
_entity.type
_entity.pdbx_description
1 polymer ?
#
loop_
_entity_poly.entity_id
_entity_poly.type
_entity_poly.pdbx_seq_one_letter_code
_entity_poly.pdbx_strand_id
1 'polypeptide(L)'
;MFPTKQGKYQVAIAHLSVGVALLDLGMPLDAALAAQDIFTQHGRQVADELTELFRTKVWPAYKEGDSTPEQLRELVERFKPVTVQALVTAYESAVNETKRETISRRTR
;
A
#
# COMPACT_ATOMS: atom_id res chain seq x y z
N MET A 1 6.94 0.60 26.62
CA MET A 1 6.33 1.41 25.58
C MET A 1 5.92 0.58 24.38
N PHE A 2 4.75 0.82 23.87
CA PHE A 2 4.19 0.00 22.80
C PHE A 2 3.98 0.82 21.54
N PRO A 3 4.91 0.73 20.59
CA PRO A 3 4.78 1.46 19.30
C PRO A 3 3.50 1.13 18.54
N THR A 4 2.87 -0.01 18.88
CA THR A 4 1.64 -0.43 18.24
C THR A 4 0.47 0.52 18.43
N LYS A 5 0.37 1.19 19.60
CA LYS A 5 -0.70 2.16 19.85
C LYS A 5 -0.55 3.39 18.97
N GLN A 6 0.66 3.95 18.89
CA GLN A 6 0.94 5.10 18.04
C GLN A 6 0.76 4.75 16.57
N GLY A 7 1.16 3.55 16.17
CA GLY A 7 0.98 3.07 14.81
C GLY A 7 -0.49 3.01 14.42
N LYS A 8 -1.36 2.54 15.32
CA LYS A 8 -2.81 2.49 15.08
C LYS A 8 -3.40 3.87 14.91
N TYR A 9 -3.00 4.84 15.73
CA TYR A 9 -3.49 6.20 15.61
C TYR A 9 -3.06 6.85 14.30
N GLN A 10 -1.83 6.65 13.90
CA GLN A 10 -1.33 7.20 12.63
C GLN A 10 -2.06 6.61 11.43
N VAL A 11 -2.33 5.31 11.45
CA VAL A 11 -3.09 4.65 10.39
C VAL A 11 -4.52 5.19 10.34
N ALA A 12 -5.17 5.34 11.51
CA ALA A 12 -6.52 5.88 11.59
C ALA A 12 -6.59 7.32 11.06
N ILE A 13 -5.60 8.15 11.40
CA ILE A 13 -5.53 9.54 10.94
C ILE A 13 -5.34 9.57 9.42
N ALA A 14 -4.46 8.72 8.87
CA ALA A 14 -4.23 8.65 7.44
C ALA A 14 -5.49 8.25 6.69
N HIS A 15 -6.23 7.25 7.20
CA HIS A 15 -7.49 6.83 6.60
C HIS A 15 -8.54 7.92 6.66
N LEU A 16 -8.63 8.63 7.78
CA LEU A 16 -9.56 9.75 7.94
C LEU A 16 -9.23 10.86 6.95
N SER A 17 -7.96 11.18 6.78
CA SER A 17 -7.51 12.22 5.85
C SER A 17 -7.86 11.88 4.41
N VAL A 18 -7.71 10.61 4.02
CA VAL A 18 -8.10 10.15 2.68
C VAL A 18 -9.60 10.27 2.49
N GLY A 19 -10.39 9.84 3.49
CA GLY A 19 -11.84 9.94 3.44
C GLY A 19 -12.31 11.38 3.28
N VAL A 20 -11.75 12.30 4.06
CA VAL A 20 -12.08 13.72 3.98
C VAL A 20 -11.73 14.28 2.60
N ALA A 21 -10.56 13.93 2.07
CA ALA A 21 -10.14 14.38 0.76
C ALA A 21 -11.10 13.90 -0.34
N LEU A 22 -11.57 12.67 -0.26
CA LEU A 22 -12.53 12.12 -1.22
C LEU A 22 -13.86 12.87 -1.15
N LEU A 23 -14.35 13.16 0.05
CA LEU A 23 -15.58 13.92 0.25
C LEU A 23 -15.45 15.35 -0.30
N ASP A 24 -14.29 15.97 -0.08
CA ASP A 24 -14.01 17.32 -0.58
C ASP A 24 -14.01 17.39 -2.11
N LEU A 25 -13.68 16.27 -2.77
CA LEU A 25 -13.73 16.18 -4.24
C LEU A 25 -15.15 15.96 -4.76
N GLY A 26 -16.14 15.86 -3.87
CA GLY A 26 -17.52 15.68 -4.25
C GLY A 26 -18.00 14.26 -4.29
N MET A 27 -17.20 13.31 -3.78
CA MET A 27 -17.61 11.92 -3.74
C MET A 27 -18.69 11.72 -2.68
N PRO A 28 -19.79 11.00 -3.00
CA PRO A 28 -20.78 10.67 -1.98
C PRO A 28 -20.18 9.85 -0.84
N LEU A 29 -20.75 9.97 0.35
CA LEU A 29 -20.21 9.29 1.54
C LEU A 29 -20.10 7.78 1.36
N ASP A 30 -21.12 7.15 0.82
CA ASP A 30 -21.11 5.70 0.60
C ASP A 30 -20.02 5.27 -0.37
N ALA A 31 -19.79 6.08 -1.42
CA ALA A 31 -18.72 5.81 -2.37
C ALA A 31 -17.33 6.03 -1.74
N ALA A 32 -17.18 7.05 -0.91
CA ALA A 32 -15.92 7.31 -0.21
C ALA A 32 -15.59 6.15 0.75
N LEU A 33 -16.58 5.62 1.46
CA LEU A 33 -16.38 4.48 2.34
C LEU A 33 -16.03 3.21 1.55
N ALA A 34 -16.67 2.99 0.42
CA ALA A 34 -16.36 1.86 -0.46
C ALA A 34 -14.93 1.99 -1.01
N ALA A 35 -14.50 3.19 -1.38
CA ALA A 35 -13.14 3.43 -1.85
C ALA A 35 -12.11 3.12 -0.76
N GLN A 36 -12.39 3.53 0.49
CA GLN A 36 -11.51 3.21 1.61
C GLN A 36 -11.38 1.70 1.83
N ASP A 37 -12.48 0.97 1.71
CA ASP A 37 -12.45 -0.49 1.81
C ASP A 37 -11.57 -1.10 0.73
N ILE A 38 -11.66 -0.59 -0.49
CA ILE A 38 -10.83 -1.06 -1.60
C ILE A 38 -9.35 -0.84 -1.28
N PHE A 39 -8.99 0.37 -0.84
CA PHE A 39 -7.59 0.69 -0.51
C PHE A 39 -7.08 -0.18 0.63
N THR A 40 -7.88 -0.35 1.67
CA THR A 40 -7.49 -1.15 2.84
C THR A 40 -7.29 -2.62 2.47
N GLN A 41 -8.24 -3.17 1.72
CA GLN A 41 -8.22 -4.57 1.32
C GLN A 41 -7.02 -4.90 0.43
N HIS A 42 -6.81 -4.10 -0.61
CA HIS A 42 -5.74 -4.34 -1.57
C HIS A 42 -4.37 -3.99 -0.99
N GLY A 43 -4.30 -2.94 -0.16
CA GLY A 43 -3.07 -2.61 0.54
C GLY A 43 -2.61 -3.74 1.44
N ARG A 44 -3.54 -4.35 2.17
CA ARG A 44 -3.24 -5.49 3.02
C ARG A 44 -2.80 -6.70 2.20
N GLN A 45 -3.48 -6.95 1.09
CA GLN A 45 -3.13 -8.06 0.20
C GLN A 45 -1.71 -7.90 -0.34
N VAL A 46 -1.34 -6.70 -0.78
CA VAL A 46 0.01 -6.42 -1.27
C VAL A 46 1.03 -6.64 -0.17
N ALA A 47 0.75 -6.13 1.03
CA ALA A 47 1.65 -6.29 2.18
C ALA A 47 1.85 -7.77 2.52
N ASP A 48 0.78 -8.56 2.54
CA ASP A 48 0.85 -9.99 2.83
C ASP A 48 1.64 -10.74 1.77
N GLU A 49 1.41 -10.44 0.50
CA GLU A 49 2.11 -11.07 -0.62
C GLU A 49 3.60 -10.73 -0.61
N LEU A 50 3.95 -9.47 -0.34
CA LEU A 50 5.35 -9.06 -0.26
C LEU A 50 6.04 -9.67 0.95
N THR A 51 5.34 -9.78 2.07
CA THR A 51 5.86 -10.42 3.27
C THR A 51 6.18 -11.89 3.00
N GLU A 52 5.28 -12.58 2.31
CA GLU A 52 5.49 -13.99 1.95
C GLU A 52 6.66 -14.13 0.98
N LEU A 53 6.76 -13.25 0.01
CA LEU A 53 7.88 -13.24 -0.94
C LEU A 53 9.20 -13.01 -0.20
N PHE A 54 9.23 -12.04 0.72
CA PHE A 54 10.41 -11.76 1.53
C PHE A 54 10.80 -12.98 2.34
N ARG A 55 9.83 -13.62 3.00
CA ARG A 55 10.07 -14.77 3.85
C ARG A 55 10.63 -15.97 3.07
N THR A 56 10.13 -16.19 1.85
CA THR A 56 10.49 -17.39 1.07
C THR A 56 11.68 -17.17 0.15
N LYS A 57 11.91 -15.96 -0.34
CA LYS A 57 12.94 -15.71 -1.35
C LYS A 57 14.08 -14.82 -0.86
N VAL A 58 13.81 -13.88 0.03
CA VAL A 58 14.81 -12.92 0.48
C VAL A 58 15.45 -13.36 1.79
N TRP A 59 14.63 -13.72 2.76
CA TRP A 59 15.10 -14.13 4.09
C TRP A 59 16.11 -15.27 4.06
N PRO A 60 15.89 -16.39 3.33
CA PRO A 60 16.84 -17.48 3.29
C PRO A 60 18.22 -17.07 2.75
N ALA A 61 18.25 -16.18 1.76
CA ALA A 61 19.51 -15.70 1.19
C ALA A 61 20.32 -14.90 2.22
N TYR A 62 19.65 -14.09 3.04
CA TYR A 62 20.32 -13.30 4.07
C TYR A 62 20.68 -14.13 5.31
N LYS A 63 19.89 -15.15 5.62
CA LYS A 63 20.13 -16.02 6.75
C LYS A 63 21.44 -16.83 6.60
N GLU A 64 21.76 -17.20 5.38
CA GLU A 64 23.00 -17.93 5.08
C GLU A 64 24.24 -17.05 5.21
N GLY A 65 24.09 -15.75 5.22
CA GLY A 65 25.19 -14.78 5.23
C GLY A 65 25.50 -14.15 6.58
N ASP A 66 25.21 -14.81 7.70
CA ASP A 66 25.53 -14.33 9.05
C ASP A 66 24.91 -12.98 9.40
N SER A 67 23.78 -12.64 8.81
CA SER A 67 23.08 -11.39 9.10
C SER A 67 22.42 -11.44 10.47
N THR A 68 22.57 -10.35 11.23
CA THR A 68 21.91 -10.22 12.52
C THR A 68 20.44 -9.85 12.33
N PRO A 69 19.56 -10.10 13.33
CA PRO A 69 18.16 -9.67 13.27
C PRO A 69 18.02 -8.16 13.05
N GLU A 70 18.95 -7.38 13.58
CA GLU A 70 18.94 -5.92 13.42
C GLU A 70 19.22 -5.52 11.98
N GLN A 71 20.16 -6.19 11.32
CA GLN A 71 20.47 -5.96 9.92
C GLN A 71 19.29 -6.31 9.03
N LEU A 72 18.58 -7.38 9.36
CA LEU A 72 17.38 -7.78 8.62
C LEU A 72 16.26 -6.77 8.78
N ARG A 73 16.08 -6.24 10.00
CA ARG A 73 15.09 -5.19 10.26
C ARG A 73 15.41 -3.94 9.47
N GLU A 74 16.67 -3.54 9.45
CA GLU A 74 17.13 -2.38 8.70
C GLU A 74 16.90 -2.56 7.21
N LEU A 75 17.11 -3.77 6.70
CA LEU A 75 16.84 -4.10 5.30
C LEU A 75 15.36 -3.95 4.95
N VAL A 76 14.48 -4.45 5.83
CA VAL A 76 13.03 -4.31 5.65
C VAL A 76 12.64 -2.82 5.59
N GLU A 77 13.21 -2.01 6.49
CA GLU A 77 12.94 -0.58 6.51
C GLU A 77 13.40 0.12 5.23
N ARG A 78 14.49 -0.35 4.64
CA ARG A 78 14.99 0.20 3.38
C ARG A 78 14.13 -0.20 2.18
N PHE A 79 13.52 -1.37 2.24
CA PHE A 79 12.62 -1.83 1.17
C PHE A 79 11.29 -1.08 1.17
N LYS A 80 10.85 -0.61 2.33
CA LYS A 80 9.55 0.02 2.48
C LYS A 80 9.31 1.18 1.50
N PRO A 81 10.18 2.20 1.40
CA PRO A 81 9.94 3.29 0.45
C PRO A 81 9.97 2.83 -1.00
N VAL A 82 10.79 1.82 -1.32
CA VAL A 82 10.87 1.28 -2.68
C VAL A 82 9.59 0.55 -3.05
N THR A 83 9.07 -0.27 -2.16
CA THR A 83 7.83 -1.02 -2.41
C THR A 83 6.63 -0.09 -2.49
N VAL A 84 6.59 0.95 -1.66
CA VAL A 84 5.53 1.97 -1.73
C VAL A 84 5.58 2.69 -3.09
N GLN A 85 6.77 3.10 -3.53
CA GLN A 85 6.94 3.76 -4.82
C GLN A 85 6.54 2.84 -5.97
N ALA A 86 6.90 1.57 -5.90
CA ALA A 86 6.52 0.59 -6.91
C ALA A 86 5.01 0.43 -7.00
N LEU A 87 4.34 0.37 -5.85
CA LEU A 87 2.88 0.27 -5.80
C LEU A 87 2.22 1.52 -6.38
N VAL A 88 2.71 2.70 -6.02
CA VAL A 88 2.20 3.97 -6.54
C VAL A 88 2.36 4.01 -8.06
N THR A 89 3.52 3.65 -8.58
CA THR A 89 3.79 3.63 -10.02
C THR A 89 2.86 2.66 -10.74
N ALA A 90 2.68 1.45 -10.20
CA ALA A 90 1.80 0.45 -10.78
C ALA A 90 0.35 0.92 -10.77
N TYR A 91 -0.09 1.55 -9.68
CA TYR A 91 -1.43 2.07 -9.55
C TYR A 91 -1.69 3.20 -10.55
N GLU A 92 -0.77 4.16 -10.67
CA GLU A 92 -0.89 5.27 -11.62
C GLU A 92 -0.97 4.76 -13.05
N SER A 93 -0.14 3.79 -13.39
CA SER A 93 -0.14 3.15 -14.70
C SER A 93 -1.48 2.50 -15.00
N ALA A 94 -2.03 1.76 -14.04
CA ALA A 94 -3.32 1.09 -14.18
C ALA A 94 -4.46 2.08 -14.31
N VAL A 95 -4.43 3.17 -13.55
CA VAL A 95 -5.44 4.24 -13.62
C VAL A 95 -5.44 4.89 -14.99
N ASN A 96 -4.25 5.19 -15.53
CA ASN A 96 -4.13 5.80 -16.85
C ASN A 96 -4.66 4.88 -17.95
N GLU A 97 -4.40 3.59 -17.85
CA GLU A 97 -4.89 2.60 -18.80
C GLU A 97 -6.41 2.49 -18.74
N THR A 98 -6.97 2.37 -17.54
CA THR A 98 -8.43 2.33 -17.33
C THR A 98 -9.10 3.58 -17.86
N LYS A 99 -8.49 4.74 -17.64
CA LYS A 99 -8.98 6.02 -18.13
C LYS A 99 -9.05 6.06 -19.66
N ARG A 100 -8.00 5.56 -20.32
CA ARG A 100 -7.97 5.47 -21.79
C ARG A 100 -9.09 4.58 -22.31
N GLU A 101 -9.32 3.44 -21.68
CA GLU A 101 -10.37 2.50 -22.07
C GLU A 101 -11.75 3.15 -21.92
N THR A 102 -11.97 3.85 -20.82
CA THR A 102 -13.24 4.51 -20.53
C THR A 102 -13.52 5.60 -21.58
N ILE A 103 -12.53 6.43 -21.89
CA ILE A 103 -12.66 7.49 -22.88
C ILE A 103 -12.92 6.89 -24.26
N SER A 104 -12.21 5.83 -24.62
CA SER A 104 -12.37 5.15 -25.89
C SER A 104 -13.80 4.60 -26.06
N ARG A 105 -14.37 4.02 -24.99
CA ARG A 105 -15.74 3.51 -25.02
C ARG A 105 -16.77 4.62 -25.20
N ARG A 106 -16.54 5.78 -24.59
CA ARG A 106 -17.48 6.91 -24.68
C ARG A 106 -17.47 7.59 -26.04
N THR A 107 -16.35 7.53 -26.75
CA THR A 107 -16.23 8.17 -28.05
C THR A 107 -16.74 7.30 -29.22
N ARG A 108 -17.12 6.08 -28.91
CA ARG A 108 -17.77 5.20 -29.88
C ARG A 108 -19.28 5.43 -29.81
#